data_b146ba3adc4eb6a6afdf4d959398f56e
#
_entry.id   b146ba3adc4eb6a6afdf4d959398f56e
#
_cell.length_a   1.000
_cell.length_b   1.000
_cell.length_c   1.000
_cell.angle_alpha   90.00
_cell.angle_beta   90.00
_cell.angle_gamma   90.00
#
_symmetry.space_group_name_H-M   'P 1'
#
loop_
_entity.id
_entity.type
_entity.pdbx_description
1 polymer ?
#
loop_
_entity_poly.entity_id
_entity_poly.type
_entity_poly.pdbx_seq_one_letter_code
_entity_poly.pdbx_strand_id
1 'polypeptide(L)'
;QEVFFRDETFTASRKRTWEICEGMISRNLNLKWIANSRVDTIDRETVTVMKRAGCHMIKFGVESSADEILRRYKKETVARQALEAFDTAREAGLDTHAHIVFGGPGETPETIRQTIAFVKKIRASSASFGILTPYTGTELFENLSKVSPGIRDGSAAGMDNLHVQGFFSEKICGIRSEDLSRYIVRAYRSFYL
;
A
#
# COMPACT_ATOMS: atom_id res chain seq x y z
N GLN A 1 -23.84 -4.66 -8.78
CA GLN A 1 -23.04 -3.48 -9.13
C GLN A 1 -21.95 -3.30 -8.07
N GLU A 2 -20.73 -3.04 -8.47
CA GLU A 2 -19.58 -2.84 -7.57
C GLU A 2 -19.11 -1.40 -7.65
N VAL A 3 -18.73 -0.83 -6.50
CA VAL A 3 -18.22 0.54 -6.36
C VAL A 3 -16.83 0.51 -5.73
N PHE A 4 -15.90 1.29 -6.25
CA PHE A 4 -14.62 1.54 -5.59
C PHE A 4 -14.57 2.96 -5.03
N PHE A 5 -14.52 3.09 -3.70
CA PHE A 5 -14.24 4.35 -3.04
C PHE A 5 -12.79 4.74 -3.25
N ARG A 6 -12.56 5.81 -4.00
CA ARG A 6 -11.23 6.28 -4.39
C ARG A 6 -10.56 7.19 -3.34
N ASP A 7 -11.13 7.27 -2.14
CA ASP A 7 -10.45 7.90 -1.01
C ASP A 7 -9.07 7.23 -0.81
N GLU A 8 -8.03 7.99 -0.52
CA GLU A 8 -6.73 7.42 -0.15
C GLU A 8 -6.81 6.62 1.16
N THR A 9 -7.64 7.10 2.09
CA THR A 9 -7.94 6.41 3.35
C THR A 9 -9.42 6.61 3.70
N PHE A 10 -10.26 5.67 3.30
CA PHE A 10 -11.70 5.72 3.57
C PHE A 10 -11.99 5.80 5.07
N THR A 11 -11.20 5.11 5.87
CA THR A 11 -11.33 5.02 7.33
C THR A 11 -10.60 6.11 8.11
N ALA A 12 -10.11 7.17 7.46
CA ALA A 12 -9.40 8.27 8.12
C ALA A 12 -10.22 8.97 9.22
N SER A 13 -11.54 9.02 9.07
CA SER A 13 -12.47 9.49 10.09
C SER A 13 -13.47 8.38 10.42
N ARG A 14 -13.37 7.81 11.62
CA ARG A 14 -14.30 6.79 12.10
C ARG A 14 -15.76 7.26 12.01
N LYS A 15 -16.04 8.48 12.45
CA LYS A 15 -17.38 9.08 12.39
C LYS A 15 -17.94 9.09 10.97
N ARG A 16 -17.17 9.62 10.00
CA ARG A 16 -17.57 9.65 8.59
C ARG A 16 -17.79 8.25 8.02
N THR A 17 -16.90 7.31 8.34
CA THR A 17 -17.03 5.92 7.90
C THR A 17 -18.35 5.30 8.36
N TRP A 18 -18.67 5.49 9.64
CA TRP A 18 -19.92 5.00 10.23
C TRP A 18 -21.15 5.66 9.62
N GLU A 19 -21.17 6.99 9.47
CA GLU A 19 -22.26 7.73 8.85
C GLU A 19 -22.55 7.26 7.42
N ILE A 20 -21.51 7.02 6.62
CA ILE A 20 -21.65 6.47 5.26
C ILE A 20 -22.23 5.05 5.30
N CYS A 21 -21.66 4.18 6.12
CA CYS A 21 -22.11 2.78 6.22
C CYS A 21 -23.57 2.67 6.71
N GLU A 22 -23.92 3.36 7.79
CA GLU A 22 -25.29 3.37 8.30
C GLU A 22 -26.27 4.01 7.30
N GLY A 23 -25.83 5.05 6.57
CA GLY A 23 -26.62 5.64 5.49
C GLY A 23 -26.88 4.66 4.33
N MET A 24 -25.94 3.79 3.99
CA MET A 24 -26.13 2.72 2.99
C MET A 24 -27.07 1.64 3.50
N ILE A 25 -26.92 1.23 4.75
CA ILE A 25 -27.74 0.20 5.39
C ILE A 25 -29.19 0.67 5.48
N SER A 26 -29.42 1.88 6.03
CA SER A 26 -30.77 2.44 6.23
C SER A 26 -31.53 2.66 4.93
N ARG A 27 -30.85 2.96 3.83
CA ARG A 27 -31.42 3.12 2.49
C ARG A 27 -31.49 1.83 1.69
N ASN A 28 -31.03 0.72 2.25
CA ASN A 28 -31.05 -0.60 1.63
C ASN A 28 -30.39 -0.61 0.23
N LEU A 29 -29.23 0.05 0.08
CA LEU A 29 -28.60 0.27 -1.22
C LEU A 29 -28.10 -1.00 -1.90
N ASN A 30 -27.88 -2.09 -1.16
CA ASN A 30 -27.40 -3.40 -1.66
C ASN A 30 -26.20 -3.30 -2.62
N LEU A 31 -25.27 -2.39 -2.34
CA LEU A 31 -24.05 -2.21 -3.12
C LEU A 31 -22.95 -3.12 -2.60
N LYS A 32 -22.18 -3.70 -3.52
CA LYS A 32 -20.86 -4.28 -3.20
C LYS A 32 -19.81 -3.19 -3.42
N TRP A 33 -18.88 -3.06 -2.49
CA TRP A 33 -17.85 -2.05 -2.61
C TRP A 33 -16.53 -2.42 -1.97
N ILE A 34 -15.49 -1.73 -2.43
CA ILE A 34 -14.12 -1.83 -1.94
C ILE A 34 -13.59 -0.44 -1.58
N ALA A 35 -12.63 -0.36 -0.67
CA ALA A 35 -12.00 0.90 -0.28
C ALA A 35 -10.53 0.71 0.09
N ASN A 36 -9.75 1.79 -0.06
CA ASN A 36 -8.41 1.85 0.51
C ASN A 36 -8.48 2.26 1.99
N SER A 37 -7.57 1.75 2.80
CA SER A 37 -7.47 2.06 4.21
C SER A 37 -6.03 1.99 4.71
N ARG A 38 -5.78 2.57 5.88
CA ARG A 38 -4.53 2.38 6.63
C ARG A 38 -4.74 1.27 7.67
N VAL A 39 -3.66 0.60 8.01
CA VAL A 39 -3.69 -0.50 8.99
C VAL A 39 -3.97 -0.03 10.41
N ASP A 40 -3.72 1.25 10.72
CA ASP A 40 -3.89 1.87 12.03
C ASP A 40 -5.24 2.61 12.20
N THR A 41 -6.11 2.61 11.19
CA THR A 41 -7.40 3.33 11.20
C THR A 41 -8.61 2.41 11.25
N ILE A 42 -8.42 1.13 11.49
CA ILE A 42 -9.52 0.17 11.58
C ILE A 42 -9.55 -0.54 12.94
N ASP A 43 -10.76 -0.90 13.35
CA ASP A 43 -11.03 -1.76 14.48
C ASP A 43 -12.16 -2.75 14.11
N ARG A 44 -12.42 -3.72 15.00
CA ARG A 44 -13.45 -4.76 14.79
C ARG A 44 -14.84 -4.17 14.52
N GLU A 45 -15.21 -3.11 15.21
CA GLU A 45 -16.54 -2.49 15.04
C GLU A 45 -16.64 -1.80 13.67
N THR A 46 -15.60 -1.06 13.26
CA THR A 46 -15.54 -0.37 11.97
C THR A 46 -15.60 -1.37 10.81
N VAL A 47 -14.81 -2.46 10.84
CA VAL A 47 -14.88 -3.46 9.75
C VAL A 47 -16.21 -4.20 9.73
N THR A 48 -16.84 -4.38 10.89
CA THR A 48 -18.17 -5.03 11.00
C THR A 48 -19.25 -4.16 10.36
N VAL A 49 -19.28 -2.86 10.63
CA VAL A 49 -20.27 -1.96 10.00
C VAL A 49 -20.00 -1.80 8.50
N MET A 50 -18.73 -1.75 8.07
CA MET A 50 -18.37 -1.76 6.66
C MET A 50 -18.88 -3.02 5.95
N LYS A 51 -18.68 -4.20 6.56
CA LYS A 51 -19.19 -5.48 6.02
C LYS A 51 -20.72 -5.47 5.88
N ARG A 52 -21.44 -5.04 6.90
CA ARG A 52 -22.91 -4.91 6.86
C ARG A 52 -23.38 -3.95 5.76
N ALA A 53 -22.61 -2.90 5.49
CA ALA A 53 -22.91 -1.91 4.43
C ALA A 53 -22.55 -2.42 3.02
N GLY A 54 -22.03 -3.66 2.88
CA GLY A 54 -21.72 -4.28 1.59
C GLY A 54 -20.25 -4.18 1.17
N CYS A 55 -19.34 -3.71 2.05
CA CYS A 55 -17.90 -3.83 1.81
C CYS A 55 -17.55 -5.31 1.69
N HIS A 56 -16.79 -5.67 0.66
CA HIS A 56 -16.31 -7.04 0.53
C HIS A 56 -14.78 -7.13 0.51
N MET A 57 -14.06 -6.03 0.25
CA MET A 57 -12.61 -5.98 0.25
C MET A 57 -12.08 -4.66 0.81
N ILE A 58 -11.04 -4.73 1.65
CA ILE A 58 -10.27 -3.56 2.06
C ILE A 58 -8.84 -3.70 1.51
N LYS A 59 -8.34 -2.61 0.92
CA LYS A 59 -6.98 -2.52 0.40
C LYS A 59 -6.11 -1.73 1.37
N PHE A 60 -5.08 -2.36 1.91
CA PHE A 60 -4.19 -1.75 2.89
C PHE A 60 -2.84 -1.38 2.27
N GLY A 61 -2.41 -0.15 2.50
CA GLY A 61 -1.02 0.23 2.30
C GLY A 61 -0.16 -0.33 3.44
N VAL A 62 0.55 -1.40 3.19
CA VAL A 62 1.52 -2.01 4.12
C VAL A 62 2.91 -1.45 3.89
N GLU A 63 3.28 -1.28 2.64
CA GLU A 63 4.53 -0.77 2.06
C GLU A 63 5.75 -1.63 2.40
N SER A 64 6.10 -1.82 3.67
CA SER A 64 7.25 -2.59 4.13
C SER A 64 6.94 -3.32 5.44
N SER A 65 7.71 -4.36 5.73
CA SER A 65 7.72 -5.01 7.06
C SER A 65 8.82 -4.48 7.99
N ALA A 66 9.70 -3.63 7.49
CA ALA A 66 10.76 -3.03 8.28
C ALA A 66 10.30 -1.68 8.86
N ASP A 67 10.14 -1.61 10.17
CA ASP A 67 9.66 -0.41 10.85
C ASP A 67 10.57 0.81 10.60
N GLU A 68 11.86 0.59 10.38
CA GLU A 68 12.79 1.66 10.00
C GLU A 68 12.47 2.23 8.61
N ILE A 69 12.06 1.40 7.66
CA ILE A 69 11.64 1.83 6.33
C ILE A 69 10.31 2.58 6.41
N LEU A 70 9.34 2.07 7.18
CA LEU A 70 8.07 2.75 7.42
C LEU A 70 8.27 4.15 8.02
N ARG A 71 9.20 4.30 8.98
CA ARG A 71 9.57 5.61 9.54
C ARG A 71 10.16 6.55 8.49
N ARG A 72 11.01 6.05 7.58
CA ARG A 72 11.57 6.84 6.47
C ARG A 72 10.51 7.27 5.47
N TYR A 73 9.46 6.46 5.28
CA TYR A 73 8.29 6.81 4.48
C TYR A 73 7.32 7.77 5.21
N LYS A 74 7.64 8.16 6.45
CA LYS A 74 6.77 8.99 7.32
C LYS A 74 5.38 8.38 7.50
N LYS A 75 5.31 7.05 7.55
CA LYS A 75 4.03 6.33 7.56
C LYS A 75 3.40 6.24 8.96
N GLU A 76 4.17 6.44 10.02
CA GLU A 76 3.71 6.40 11.43
C GLU A 76 3.02 5.07 11.83
N THR A 77 3.29 3.99 11.08
CA THR A 77 2.78 2.64 11.38
C THR A 77 3.94 1.68 11.60
N VAL A 78 3.66 0.55 12.22
CA VAL A 78 4.61 -0.56 12.41
C VAL A 78 4.06 -1.85 11.82
N ALA A 79 4.95 -2.77 11.47
CA ALA A 79 4.58 -4.03 10.80
C ALA A 79 3.57 -4.86 11.61
N ARG A 80 3.62 -4.80 12.96
CA ARG A 80 2.66 -5.50 13.83
C ARG A 80 1.22 -5.05 13.58
N GLN A 81 0.99 -3.76 13.34
CA GLN A 81 -0.36 -3.23 13.05
C GLN A 81 -0.93 -3.80 11.74
N ALA A 82 -0.07 -4.11 10.76
CA ALA A 82 -0.53 -4.79 9.56
C ALA A 82 -1.06 -6.21 9.88
N LEU A 83 -0.35 -7.00 10.69
CA LEU A 83 -0.86 -8.31 11.12
C LEU A 83 -2.24 -8.19 11.78
N GLU A 84 -2.38 -7.29 12.75
CA GLU A 84 -3.63 -7.05 13.49
C GLU A 84 -4.76 -6.60 12.55
N ALA A 85 -4.49 -5.69 11.62
CA ALA A 85 -5.48 -5.18 10.67
C ALA A 85 -5.99 -6.25 9.70
N PHE A 86 -5.09 -7.06 9.15
CA PHE A 86 -5.46 -8.15 8.25
C PHE A 86 -6.24 -9.26 8.96
N ASP A 87 -5.85 -9.59 10.19
CA ASP A 87 -6.58 -10.57 11.01
C ASP A 87 -7.99 -10.03 11.35
N THR A 88 -8.11 -8.78 11.76
CA THR A 88 -9.39 -8.12 12.06
C THR A 88 -10.34 -8.12 10.85
N ALA A 89 -9.83 -7.75 9.66
CA ALA A 89 -10.63 -7.75 8.44
C ALA A 89 -11.07 -9.17 8.04
N ARG A 90 -10.17 -10.16 8.13
CA ARG A 90 -10.46 -11.56 7.83
C ARG A 90 -11.50 -12.16 8.78
N GLU A 91 -11.40 -11.88 10.08
CA GLU A 91 -12.40 -12.32 11.07
C GLU A 91 -13.80 -11.76 10.79
N ALA A 92 -13.88 -10.56 10.21
CA ALA A 92 -15.14 -9.96 9.76
C ALA A 92 -15.62 -10.51 8.39
N GLY A 93 -14.88 -11.44 7.78
CA GLY A 93 -15.22 -12.03 6.49
C GLY A 93 -14.99 -11.09 5.30
N LEU A 94 -14.02 -10.16 5.41
CA LEU A 94 -13.60 -9.28 4.33
C LEU A 94 -12.39 -9.85 3.61
N ASP A 95 -12.39 -9.75 2.29
CA ASP A 95 -11.17 -9.91 1.51
C ASP A 95 -10.22 -8.74 1.78
N THR A 96 -8.93 -9.01 1.62
CA THR A 96 -7.90 -8.00 1.86
C THR A 96 -6.91 -7.94 0.71
N HIS A 97 -6.42 -6.75 0.41
CA HIS A 97 -5.34 -6.54 -0.54
C HIS A 97 -4.18 -5.80 0.13
N ALA A 98 -2.97 -6.28 -0.06
CA ALA A 98 -1.75 -5.64 0.45
C ALA A 98 -1.05 -4.85 -0.66
N HIS A 99 -0.84 -3.55 -0.45
CA HIS A 99 0.06 -2.75 -1.28
C HIS A 99 1.45 -2.73 -0.65
N ILE A 100 2.45 -3.12 -1.43
CA ILE A 100 3.87 -3.16 -1.04
C ILE A 100 4.66 -2.29 -2.01
N VAL A 101 5.61 -1.54 -1.48
CA VAL A 101 6.47 -0.67 -2.29
C VAL A 101 7.93 -0.95 -1.94
N PHE A 102 8.75 -1.21 -2.95
CA PHE A 102 10.19 -1.40 -2.84
C PHE A 102 10.97 -0.22 -3.41
N GLY A 103 12.23 -0.10 -3.04
CA GLY A 103 13.15 0.88 -3.60
C GLY A 103 13.14 2.25 -2.92
N GLY A 104 12.59 2.34 -1.72
CA GLY A 104 12.57 3.59 -0.95
C GLY A 104 13.84 3.89 -0.16
N PRO A 105 13.96 5.09 0.40
CA PRO A 105 15.15 5.52 1.15
C PRO A 105 15.51 4.54 2.28
N GLY A 106 16.76 4.09 2.28
CA GLY A 106 17.30 3.18 3.28
C GLY A 106 16.94 1.71 3.09
N GLU A 107 16.19 1.37 2.05
CA GLU A 107 15.88 -0.02 1.76
C GLU A 107 17.12 -0.80 1.30
N THR A 108 17.17 -2.06 1.67
CA THR A 108 18.26 -2.98 1.37
C THR A 108 17.70 -4.28 0.80
N PRO A 109 18.53 -5.09 0.13
CA PRO A 109 18.14 -6.44 -0.27
C PRO A 109 17.59 -7.29 0.87
N GLU A 110 18.04 -7.07 2.09
CA GLU A 110 17.57 -7.79 3.28
C GLU A 110 16.16 -7.35 3.69
N THR A 111 15.89 -6.03 3.78
CA THR A 111 14.55 -5.52 4.14
C THR A 111 13.50 -5.92 3.10
N ILE A 112 13.87 -5.97 1.81
CA ILE A 112 12.99 -6.48 0.74
C ILE A 112 12.67 -7.96 0.97
N ARG A 113 13.68 -8.81 1.25
CA ARG A 113 13.44 -10.24 1.52
C ARG A 113 12.56 -10.45 2.74
N GLN A 114 12.77 -9.68 3.80
CA GLN A 114 11.93 -9.70 5.00
C GLN A 114 10.48 -9.34 4.67
N THR A 115 10.27 -8.29 3.87
CA THR A 115 8.93 -7.86 3.44
C THR A 115 8.25 -8.92 2.58
N ILE A 116 8.95 -9.56 1.64
CA ILE A 116 8.42 -10.67 0.84
C ILE A 116 7.95 -11.83 1.75
N ALA A 117 8.76 -12.19 2.74
CA ALA A 117 8.39 -13.23 3.70
C ALA A 117 7.20 -12.80 4.60
N PHE A 118 7.14 -11.53 4.97
CA PHE A 118 6.09 -10.97 5.81
C PHE A 118 4.72 -10.99 5.13
N VAL A 119 4.66 -10.67 3.83
CA VAL A 119 3.39 -10.63 3.08
C VAL A 119 2.67 -11.98 3.10
N LYS A 120 3.41 -13.09 3.17
CA LYS A 120 2.78 -14.41 3.40
C LYS A 120 2.15 -14.55 4.78
N LYS A 121 2.75 -13.95 5.81
CA LYS A 121 2.28 -14.04 7.20
C LYS A 121 0.97 -13.29 7.43
N ILE A 122 0.78 -12.14 6.75
CA ILE A 122 -0.45 -11.37 6.88
C ILE A 122 -1.66 -12.02 6.22
N ARG A 123 -1.47 -13.09 5.41
CA ARG A 123 -2.54 -13.86 4.76
C ARG A 123 -3.54 -12.99 4.00
N ALA A 124 -3.03 -12.01 3.24
CA ALA A 124 -3.87 -11.20 2.36
C ALA A 124 -4.53 -12.07 1.27
N SER A 125 -5.75 -11.74 0.85
CA SER A 125 -6.41 -12.40 -0.29
C SER A 125 -5.68 -12.11 -1.60
N SER A 126 -5.03 -10.95 -1.70
CA SER A 126 -4.22 -10.54 -2.86
C SER A 126 -3.16 -9.52 -2.44
N ALA A 127 -2.13 -9.35 -3.27
CA ALA A 127 -1.09 -8.36 -3.05
C ALA A 127 -0.61 -7.74 -4.37
N SER A 128 -0.18 -6.49 -4.30
CA SER A 128 0.55 -5.82 -5.37
C SER A 128 1.89 -5.32 -4.87
N PHE A 129 2.88 -5.41 -5.75
CA PHE A 129 4.26 -4.99 -5.48
C PHE A 129 4.66 -3.95 -6.52
N GLY A 130 5.06 -2.79 -6.06
CA GLY A 130 5.52 -1.68 -6.90
C GLY A 130 6.89 -1.18 -6.49
N ILE A 131 7.45 -0.29 -7.32
CA ILE A 131 8.70 0.41 -7.03
C ILE A 131 8.34 1.86 -6.68
N LEU A 132 9.00 2.41 -5.64
CA LEU A 132 8.78 3.78 -5.21
C LEU A 132 9.10 4.75 -6.35
N THR A 133 8.13 5.58 -6.68
CA THR A 133 8.25 6.58 -7.73
C THR A 133 8.22 7.98 -7.13
N PRO A 134 9.21 8.82 -7.46
CA PRO A 134 9.24 10.20 -7.00
C PRO A 134 8.23 11.05 -7.78
N TYR A 135 7.09 11.37 -7.17
CA TYR A 135 6.09 12.26 -7.77
C TYR A 135 6.43 13.73 -7.53
N THR A 136 6.18 14.57 -8.52
CA THR A 136 6.30 16.04 -8.42
C THR A 136 5.52 16.56 -7.21
N GLY A 137 6.15 17.47 -6.45
CA GLY A 137 5.58 18.03 -5.23
C GLY A 137 5.84 17.21 -3.97
N THR A 138 6.48 16.04 -4.07
CA THR A 138 6.92 15.28 -2.89
C THR A 138 8.33 15.67 -2.47
N GLU A 139 8.63 15.56 -1.17
CA GLU A 139 9.97 15.79 -0.64
C GLU A 139 11.02 14.89 -1.32
N LEU A 140 10.67 13.65 -1.63
CA LEU A 140 11.54 12.73 -2.36
C LEU A 140 11.90 13.28 -3.74
N PHE A 141 10.92 13.80 -4.47
CA PHE A 141 11.12 14.42 -5.78
C PHE A 141 12.04 15.64 -5.67
N GLU A 142 11.78 16.53 -4.71
CA GLU A 142 12.60 17.72 -4.49
C GLU A 142 14.05 17.39 -4.14
N ASN A 143 14.26 16.37 -3.30
CA ASN A 143 15.61 15.93 -2.95
C ASN A 143 16.35 15.28 -4.14
N LEU A 144 15.67 14.47 -4.93
CA LEU A 144 16.24 13.87 -6.13
C LEU A 144 16.56 14.91 -7.21
N SER A 145 15.73 15.93 -7.37
CA SER A 145 15.94 16.98 -8.39
C SER A 145 17.18 17.83 -8.12
N LYS A 146 17.69 17.87 -6.89
CA LYS A 146 18.96 18.52 -6.55
C LYS A 146 20.17 17.78 -7.12
N VAL A 147 20.09 16.44 -7.19
CA VAL A 147 21.19 15.57 -7.64
C VAL A 147 20.97 15.01 -9.06
N SER A 148 19.79 15.21 -9.61
CA SER A 148 19.37 14.79 -10.96
C SER A 148 18.44 15.83 -11.56
N PRO A 149 18.96 16.98 -12.05
CA PRO A 149 18.12 18.06 -12.59
C PRO A 149 17.17 17.63 -13.71
N GLY A 150 17.57 16.69 -14.56
CA GLY A 150 16.73 16.14 -15.64
C GLY A 150 15.44 15.45 -15.21
N ILE A 151 15.21 15.25 -13.91
CA ILE A 151 13.93 14.76 -13.41
C ILE A 151 12.83 15.83 -13.53
N ARG A 152 13.19 17.12 -13.47
CA ARG A 152 12.24 18.24 -13.51
C ARG A 152 11.67 18.49 -14.90
N ASP A 153 12.48 18.31 -15.93
CA ASP A 153 12.10 18.54 -17.32
C ASP A 153 11.69 17.26 -18.07
N GLY A 154 11.66 16.13 -17.36
CA GLY A 154 11.30 14.84 -17.94
C GLY A 154 12.38 14.20 -18.81
N SER A 155 13.55 14.84 -18.97
CA SER A 155 14.62 14.29 -19.81
C SER A 155 15.30 13.05 -19.20
N ALA A 156 15.13 12.82 -17.89
CA ALA A 156 15.79 11.74 -17.18
C ALA A 156 15.10 10.38 -17.29
N ALA A 157 13.84 10.31 -17.74
CA ALA A 157 13.11 9.05 -17.90
C ALA A 157 11.84 9.20 -18.75
N GLY A 158 11.51 8.17 -19.52
CA GLY A 158 10.16 8.00 -20.05
C GLY A 158 9.19 7.75 -18.90
N MET A 159 8.27 8.68 -18.64
CA MET A 159 7.37 8.67 -17.48
C MET A 159 6.43 7.46 -17.44
N ASP A 160 6.20 6.81 -18.57
CA ASP A 160 5.18 5.75 -18.73
C ASP A 160 5.52 4.44 -17.98
N ASN A 161 6.76 4.25 -17.54
CA ASN A 161 7.24 2.99 -16.94
C ASN A 161 7.88 3.16 -15.55
N LEU A 162 7.75 4.31 -14.92
CA LEU A 162 8.43 4.64 -13.65
C LEU A 162 8.12 3.65 -12.52
N HIS A 163 6.87 3.19 -12.43
CA HIS A 163 6.44 2.27 -11.37
C HIS A 163 7.00 0.84 -11.51
N VAL A 164 7.46 0.49 -12.71
CA VAL A 164 7.91 -0.88 -13.04
C VAL A 164 9.42 -0.97 -13.20
N GLN A 165 10.08 0.12 -13.59
CA GLN A 165 11.49 0.11 -13.98
C GLN A 165 12.45 0.68 -12.95
N GLY A 166 11.97 1.39 -11.90
CA GLY A 166 12.82 1.86 -10.80
C GLY A 166 13.96 2.81 -11.21
N PHE A 167 13.76 3.66 -12.19
CA PHE A 167 14.79 4.52 -12.80
C PHE A 167 15.68 5.30 -11.84
N PHE A 168 15.18 5.63 -10.67
CA PHE A 168 15.91 6.40 -9.68
C PHE A 168 16.33 5.58 -8.46
N SER A 169 16.14 4.26 -8.48
CA SER A 169 16.38 3.39 -7.33
C SER A 169 17.81 3.46 -6.81
N GLU A 170 18.80 3.51 -7.69
CA GLU A 170 20.21 3.62 -7.30
C GLU A 170 20.50 4.92 -6.52
N LYS A 171 19.82 6.02 -6.88
CA LYS A 171 19.96 7.31 -6.18
C LYS A 171 19.13 7.38 -4.90
N ILE A 172 18.06 6.59 -4.81
CA ILE A 172 17.16 6.55 -3.65
C ILE A 172 17.66 5.60 -2.57
N CYS A 173 18.01 4.36 -2.96
CA CYS A 173 18.35 3.29 -2.03
C CYS A 173 19.65 2.52 -2.38
N GLY A 174 20.32 2.87 -3.47
CA GLY A 174 21.55 2.20 -3.90
C GLY A 174 21.34 0.83 -4.56
N ILE A 175 20.08 0.42 -4.80
CA ILE A 175 19.77 -0.86 -5.46
C ILE A 175 19.50 -0.58 -6.94
N ARG A 176 20.13 -1.35 -7.83
CA ARG A 176 19.94 -1.22 -9.27
C ARG A 176 18.49 -1.56 -9.67
N SER A 177 17.98 -0.90 -10.70
CA SER A 177 16.61 -1.09 -11.17
C SER A 177 16.33 -2.53 -11.63
N GLU A 178 17.31 -3.20 -12.25
CA GLU A 178 17.18 -4.60 -12.66
C GLU A 178 17.04 -5.53 -11.44
N ASP A 179 17.76 -5.24 -10.35
CA ASP A 179 17.67 -6.04 -9.13
C ASP A 179 16.33 -5.82 -8.42
N LEU A 180 15.81 -4.58 -8.39
CA LEU A 180 14.44 -4.33 -7.90
C LEU A 180 13.39 -5.06 -8.74
N SER A 181 13.51 -5.04 -10.06
CA SER A 181 12.62 -5.76 -10.96
C SER A 181 12.63 -7.28 -10.67
N ARG A 182 13.81 -7.85 -10.40
CA ARG A 182 13.92 -9.26 -9.97
C ARG A 182 13.22 -9.51 -8.63
N TYR A 183 13.32 -8.59 -7.67
CA TYR A 183 12.61 -8.70 -6.40
C TYR A 183 11.09 -8.62 -6.58
N ILE A 184 10.58 -7.77 -7.46
CA ILE A 184 9.16 -7.72 -7.82
C ILE A 184 8.67 -9.07 -8.34
N VAL A 185 9.37 -9.63 -9.34
CA VAL A 185 9.04 -10.96 -9.89
C VAL A 185 9.07 -12.04 -8.80
N ARG A 186 10.09 -12.01 -7.94
CA ARG A 186 10.21 -12.94 -6.81
C ARG A 186 9.06 -12.78 -5.82
N ALA A 187 8.65 -11.54 -5.52
CA ALA A 187 7.55 -11.25 -4.61
C ALA A 187 6.24 -11.82 -5.13
N TYR A 188 5.90 -11.56 -6.40
CA TYR A 188 4.71 -12.14 -7.04
C TYR A 188 4.74 -13.67 -7.04
N ARG A 189 5.84 -14.28 -7.46
CA ARG A 189 5.99 -15.74 -7.43
C ARG A 189 5.85 -16.30 -6.01
N SER A 190 6.48 -15.66 -5.02
CA SER A 190 6.44 -16.11 -3.64
C SER A 190 5.05 -16.00 -3.01
N PHE A 191 4.24 -15.05 -3.45
CA PHE A 191 2.90 -14.83 -2.92
C PHE A 191 1.84 -15.70 -3.60
N TYR A 192 1.90 -15.83 -4.94
CA TYR A 192 0.83 -16.46 -5.72
C TYR A 192 1.13 -17.91 -6.15
N LEU A 193 2.38 -18.36 -6.06
CA LEU A 193 2.82 -19.72 -6.42
C LEU A 193 3.44 -20.48 -5.23
#